data_408471a3ec6a361d2efe9bca014efecd
#
_entry.id   408471a3ec6a361d2efe9bca014efecd
#
_cell.length_a   1.000
_cell.length_b   1.000
_cell.length_c   1.000
_cell.angle_alpha   90.00
_cell.angle_beta   90.00
_cell.angle_gamma   90.00
#
_symmetry.space_group_name_H-M   'P 1'
#
loop_
_entity.id
_entity.type
_entity.pdbx_description
1 polymer ?
#
loop_
_entity_poly.entity_id
_entity_poly.type
_entity_poly.pdbx_seq_one_letter_code
_entity_poly.pdbx_strand_id
1 'polypeptide(L)'
;MSFFGISGMYFSGESLGEHRIVLAEDSNLFASMVSKRLKELFDIDVIVCRDYEDLQFAVENASFAPSLAISNINLPGAENGEALTYLIEMSVPTIVFTGSFQESTRETILAKDIVDYVIKDSVFAVDMLAESVCRFLTNQQHHVLIVDDSATARAVLTTQLKRYNFRTSSAENGSAALEILKNNPDIALVITDYNMPDIDGFELTRRIRAAHGPHQLRIIGVSSSKDRLLSARFLKAGGNDFVVRPFVNEEFYCRVNQNLDTLTKVRTLNARTKIPA
;
A
#
# COMPACT_ATOMS: atom_id res chain seq x y z
N MET A 1 12.45 -5.80 26.03
CA MET A 1 12.92 -6.07 24.66
C MET A 1 12.10 -5.18 23.74
N SER A 2 12.72 -4.16 23.20
CA SER A 2 12.10 -3.12 22.39
C SER A 2 11.72 -3.73 21.04
N PHE A 3 10.43 -3.94 20.82
CA PHE A 3 9.91 -4.38 19.52
C PHE A 3 10.16 -3.30 18.49
N PHE A 4 10.61 -3.71 17.32
CA PHE A 4 10.99 -2.92 16.16
C PHE A 4 9.99 -1.79 15.91
N GLY A 5 10.52 -0.58 15.93
CA GLY A 5 9.79 0.65 16.05
C GLY A 5 8.85 0.99 14.91
N ILE A 6 7.57 0.66 15.06
CA ILE A 6 6.49 1.24 14.24
C ILE A 6 6.43 2.76 14.48
N SER A 7 6.62 3.23 15.72
CA SER A 7 6.50 4.65 16.08
C SER A 7 7.61 5.58 15.58
N GLY A 8 8.74 5.04 15.11
CA GLY A 8 9.88 5.84 14.66
C GLY A 8 10.01 6.01 13.15
N MET A 9 9.26 5.27 12.37
CA MET A 9 9.49 5.10 10.93
C MET A 9 8.54 5.89 10.03
N TYR A 10 7.32 6.16 10.49
CA TYR A 10 6.24 6.67 9.63
C TYR A 10 5.73 8.07 9.99
N PHE A 11 6.16 8.65 11.13
CA PHE A 11 5.63 9.94 11.57
C PHE A 11 6.49 11.11 11.15
N SER A 12 6.10 11.78 10.06
CA SER A 12 6.49 13.15 9.73
C SER A 12 5.55 14.20 10.36
N GLY A 13 4.97 13.93 11.52
CA GLY A 13 4.28 14.95 12.33
C GLY A 13 2.83 15.26 11.96
N GLU A 14 2.22 14.58 10.98
CA GLU A 14 0.78 14.72 10.71
C GLU A 14 -0.02 13.76 11.62
N SER A 15 -1.05 14.31 12.27
CA SER A 15 -1.98 13.52 13.08
C SER A 15 -2.81 12.62 12.16
N LEU A 16 -2.79 11.31 12.40
CA LEU A 16 -3.71 10.37 11.73
C LEU A 16 -5.10 10.37 12.40
N GLY A 17 -5.29 11.12 13.48
CA GLY A 17 -6.54 11.18 14.26
C GLY A 17 -7.76 11.71 13.51
N GLU A 18 -7.56 12.33 12.34
CA GLU A 18 -8.66 12.76 11.47
C GLU A 18 -9.29 11.60 10.67
N HIS A 19 -8.58 10.47 10.56
CA HIS A 19 -9.09 9.31 9.86
C HIS A 19 -10.12 8.55 10.68
N ARG A 20 -11.15 8.05 10.01
CA ARG A 20 -12.23 7.27 10.62
C ARG A 20 -12.14 5.84 10.18
N ILE A 21 -12.02 4.96 11.13
CA ILE A 21 -11.93 3.52 10.91
C ILE A 21 -13.16 2.86 11.48
N VAL A 22 -13.82 2.03 10.67
CA VAL A 22 -14.86 1.12 11.11
C VAL A 22 -14.24 -0.24 11.36
N LEU A 23 -14.54 -0.85 12.50
CA LEU A 23 -14.08 -2.18 12.91
C LEU A 23 -15.29 -3.10 13.07
N ALA A 24 -15.53 -3.95 12.08
CA ALA A 24 -16.53 -5.00 12.11
C ALA A 24 -15.95 -6.25 12.79
N GLU A 25 -16.19 -6.38 14.10
CA GLU A 25 -15.59 -7.41 14.97
C GLU A 25 -16.51 -7.74 16.13
N ASP A 26 -16.97 -8.99 16.20
CA ASP A 26 -17.87 -9.51 17.22
C ASP A 26 -17.17 -9.83 18.55
N SER A 27 -15.89 -10.22 18.49
CA SER A 27 -15.09 -10.50 19.68
C SER A 27 -14.76 -9.24 20.47
N ASN A 28 -15.27 -9.15 21.71
CA ASN A 28 -14.94 -8.05 22.62
C ASN A 28 -13.45 -7.91 22.89
N LEU A 29 -12.73 -9.03 22.93
CA LEU A 29 -11.29 -9.05 23.16
C LEU A 29 -10.54 -8.39 22.02
N PHE A 30 -10.76 -8.86 20.79
CA PHE A 30 -10.05 -8.33 19.62
C PHE A 30 -10.43 -6.88 19.33
N ALA A 31 -11.72 -6.53 19.45
CA ALA A 31 -12.16 -5.15 19.26
C ALA A 31 -11.50 -4.19 20.27
N SER A 32 -11.42 -4.58 21.55
CA SER A 32 -10.72 -3.79 22.56
C SER A 32 -9.22 -3.66 22.28
N MET A 33 -8.57 -4.77 21.91
CA MET A 33 -7.13 -4.76 21.60
C MET A 33 -6.80 -3.88 20.39
N VAL A 34 -7.58 -4.01 19.31
CA VAL A 34 -7.37 -3.21 18.08
C VAL A 34 -7.64 -1.73 18.36
N SER A 35 -8.77 -1.38 18.97
CA SER A 35 -9.12 0.00 19.30
C SER A 35 -8.07 0.66 20.17
N LYS A 36 -7.65 -0.03 21.25
CA LYS A 36 -6.59 0.46 22.13
C LYS A 36 -5.29 0.65 21.39
N ARG A 37 -4.88 -0.31 20.54
CA ARG A 37 -3.61 -0.24 19.82
C ARG A 37 -3.57 0.90 18.81
N LEU A 38 -4.64 1.11 18.03
CA LEU A 38 -4.74 2.21 17.08
C LEU A 38 -4.78 3.57 17.78
N LYS A 39 -5.46 3.66 18.92
CA LYS A 39 -5.47 4.88 19.76
C LYS A 39 -4.09 5.19 20.33
N GLU A 40 -3.37 4.21 20.88
CA GLU A 40 -2.04 4.39 21.46
C GLU A 40 -0.98 4.78 20.44
N LEU A 41 -1.03 4.19 19.24
CA LEU A 41 0.00 4.43 18.21
C LEU A 41 -0.27 5.66 17.37
N PHE A 42 -1.54 5.96 17.06
CA PHE A 42 -1.89 6.90 15.99
C PHE A 42 -2.92 7.94 16.40
N ASP A 43 -3.41 7.87 17.62
CA ASP A 43 -4.53 8.70 18.14
C ASP A 43 -5.84 8.55 17.33
N ILE A 44 -6.07 7.38 16.72
CA ILE A 44 -7.25 7.07 15.93
C ILE A 44 -8.34 6.50 16.82
N ASP A 45 -9.54 7.08 16.73
CA ASP A 45 -10.76 6.52 17.34
C ASP A 45 -11.47 5.61 16.33
N VAL A 46 -11.84 4.41 16.79
CA VAL A 46 -12.41 3.35 15.95
C VAL A 46 -13.90 3.19 16.26
N ILE A 47 -14.74 3.14 15.23
CA ILE A 47 -16.16 2.81 15.34
C ILE A 47 -16.29 1.28 15.33
N VAL A 48 -16.66 0.69 16.47
CA VAL A 48 -16.81 -0.76 16.59
C VAL A 48 -18.24 -1.17 16.26
N CYS A 49 -18.37 -2.05 15.25
CA CYS A 49 -19.63 -2.67 14.82
C CYS A 49 -19.60 -4.16 15.23
N ARG A 50 -20.58 -4.60 15.98
CA ARG A 50 -20.64 -5.95 16.55
C ARG A 50 -21.35 -6.96 15.66
N ASP A 51 -22.19 -6.47 14.78
CA ASP A 51 -22.97 -7.23 13.83
C ASP A 51 -23.10 -6.48 12.50
N TYR A 52 -23.82 -7.10 11.58
CA TYR A 52 -23.96 -6.55 10.22
C TYR A 52 -24.86 -5.30 10.19
N GLU A 53 -25.85 -5.20 11.06
CA GLU A 53 -26.74 -4.04 11.16
C GLU A 53 -25.97 -2.80 11.65
N ASP A 54 -25.15 -2.96 12.71
CA ASP A 54 -24.24 -1.93 13.19
C ASP A 54 -23.31 -1.43 12.08
N LEU A 55 -22.74 -2.37 11.28
CA LEU A 55 -21.84 -2.05 10.19
C LEU A 55 -22.54 -1.21 9.10
N GLN A 56 -23.73 -1.65 8.67
CA GLN A 56 -24.50 -0.91 7.65
C GLN A 56 -24.83 0.50 8.17
N PHE A 57 -25.31 0.61 9.41
CA PHE A 57 -25.62 1.90 10.02
C PHE A 57 -24.40 2.82 10.09
N ALA A 58 -23.22 2.30 10.44
CA ALA A 58 -21.98 3.08 10.52
C ALA A 58 -21.49 3.57 9.15
N VAL A 59 -21.67 2.76 8.10
CA VAL A 59 -21.24 3.09 6.73
C VAL A 59 -22.22 4.05 6.05
N GLU A 60 -23.52 3.85 6.23
CA GLU A 60 -24.59 4.66 5.60
C GLU A 60 -24.79 6.01 6.27
N ASN A 61 -24.37 6.16 7.52
CA ASN A 61 -24.54 7.39 8.26
C ASN A 61 -23.57 8.46 7.74
N ALA A 62 -24.01 9.15 6.70
CA ALA A 62 -23.24 9.99 5.78
C ALA A 62 -22.50 11.20 6.38
N SER A 63 -22.60 11.44 7.70
CA SER A 63 -21.74 12.43 8.35
C SER A 63 -20.26 12.08 8.24
N PHE A 64 -19.93 10.81 7.89
CA PHE A 64 -18.57 10.31 7.95
C PHE A 64 -18.35 9.07 7.08
N ALA A 65 -18.02 9.26 5.81
CA ALA A 65 -17.48 8.16 5.01
C ALA A 65 -16.21 7.59 5.71
N PRO A 66 -16.17 6.29 6.03
CA PRO A 66 -14.99 5.70 6.64
C PRO A 66 -13.80 5.73 5.67
N SER A 67 -12.65 6.15 6.16
CA SER A 67 -11.39 6.12 5.38
C SER A 67 -10.91 4.69 5.16
N LEU A 68 -11.25 3.79 6.07
CA LEU A 68 -10.83 2.39 6.06
C LEU A 68 -11.80 1.57 6.93
N ALA A 69 -12.08 0.35 6.49
CA ALA A 69 -12.74 -0.67 7.31
C ALA A 69 -11.76 -1.78 7.68
N ILE A 70 -11.89 -2.30 8.88
CA ILE A 70 -11.28 -3.55 9.32
C ILE A 70 -12.45 -4.52 9.52
N SER A 71 -12.46 -5.65 8.81
CA SER A 71 -13.61 -6.55 8.84
C SER A 71 -13.20 -7.98 9.15
N ASN A 72 -13.87 -8.59 10.14
CA ASN A 72 -13.93 -10.03 10.23
C ASN A 72 -14.72 -10.57 9.02
N ILE A 73 -14.40 -11.77 8.57
CA ILE A 73 -15.14 -12.44 7.48
C ILE A 73 -16.51 -12.87 7.96
N ASN A 74 -16.54 -13.47 9.14
CA ASN A 74 -17.77 -13.94 9.77
C ASN A 74 -18.18 -12.93 10.83
N LEU A 75 -19.28 -12.24 10.57
CA LEU A 75 -19.87 -11.27 11.47
C LEU A 75 -21.31 -11.71 11.76
N PRO A 76 -21.85 -11.61 12.98
CA PRO A 76 -23.25 -11.91 13.25
C PRO A 76 -24.18 -11.20 12.25
N GLY A 77 -25.07 -11.98 11.61
CA GLY A 77 -25.93 -11.50 10.51
C GLY A 77 -25.26 -11.45 9.13
N ALA A 78 -23.98 -11.85 9.01
CA ALA A 78 -23.20 -11.89 7.77
C ALA A 78 -22.10 -12.98 7.88
N GLU A 79 -22.48 -14.24 8.05
CA GLU A 79 -21.57 -15.35 8.41
C GLU A 79 -20.80 -15.92 7.20
N ASN A 80 -21.14 -15.53 5.95
CA ASN A 80 -20.48 -16.04 4.74
C ASN A 80 -19.72 -14.95 3.99
N GLY A 81 -19.28 -13.88 4.66
CA GLY A 81 -18.53 -12.78 4.08
C GLY A 81 -19.39 -11.73 3.37
N GLU A 82 -20.68 -11.66 3.66
CA GLU A 82 -21.59 -10.62 3.16
C GLU A 82 -21.14 -9.23 3.62
N ALA A 83 -20.63 -9.10 4.85
CA ALA A 83 -20.07 -7.85 5.36
C ALA A 83 -18.92 -7.32 4.49
N LEU A 84 -17.99 -8.19 4.09
CA LEU A 84 -16.90 -7.83 3.18
C LEU A 84 -17.42 -7.43 1.79
N THR A 85 -18.40 -8.17 1.26
CA THR A 85 -19.01 -7.87 -0.04
C THR A 85 -19.67 -6.50 -0.01
N TYR A 86 -20.44 -6.19 1.02
CA TYR A 86 -21.08 -4.90 1.24
C TYR A 86 -20.07 -3.74 1.30
N LEU A 87 -18.97 -3.90 2.06
CA LEU A 87 -17.94 -2.87 2.15
C LEU A 87 -17.29 -2.58 0.79
N ILE A 88 -17.06 -3.62 -0.02
CA ILE A 88 -16.51 -3.48 -1.39
C ILE A 88 -17.52 -2.76 -2.31
N GLU A 89 -18.81 -3.12 -2.26
CA GLU A 89 -19.87 -2.47 -3.03
C GLU A 89 -20.01 -0.98 -2.68
N MET A 90 -19.85 -0.65 -1.38
CA MET A 90 -19.82 0.72 -0.89
C MET A 90 -18.49 1.44 -1.18
N SER A 91 -17.55 0.78 -1.85
CA SER A 91 -16.21 1.31 -2.18
C SER A 91 -15.40 1.74 -0.93
N VAL A 92 -15.62 1.09 0.21
CA VAL A 92 -14.86 1.33 1.44
C VAL A 92 -13.58 0.47 1.39
N PRO A 93 -12.38 1.08 1.41
CA PRO A 93 -11.14 0.34 1.51
C PRO A 93 -11.16 -0.58 2.73
N THR A 94 -10.84 -1.87 2.57
CA THR A 94 -11.05 -2.85 3.63
C THR A 94 -9.80 -3.70 3.86
N ILE A 95 -9.39 -3.82 5.13
CA ILE A 95 -8.44 -4.82 5.62
C ILE A 95 -9.23 -5.94 6.28
N VAL A 96 -8.98 -7.18 5.87
CA VAL A 96 -9.61 -8.35 6.47
C VAL A 96 -8.82 -8.77 7.71
N PHE A 97 -9.51 -8.95 8.85
CA PHE A 97 -8.92 -9.40 10.11
C PHE A 97 -9.70 -10.61 10.63
N THR A 98 -9.19 -11.83 10.41
CA THR A 98 -9.95 -13.07 10.60
C THR A 98 -9.19 -14.15 11.36
N GLY A 99 -9.91 -14.99 12.11
CA GLY A 99 -9.34 -16.10 12.89
C GLY A 99 -9.12 -17.39 12.10
N SER A 100 -9.73 -17.55 10.93
CA SER A 100 -9.56 -18.75 10.12
C SER A 100 -9.47 -18.43 8.64
N PHE A 101 -8.50 -19.06 7.99
CA PHE A 101 -8.33 -19.04 6.55
C PHE A 101 -8.30 -20.48 6.04
N GLN A 102 -9.44 -20.99 5.62
CA GLN A 102 -9.43 -22.17 4.77
C GLN A 102 -8.87 -21.78 3.40
N GLU A 103 -8.07 -22.63 2.80
CA GLU A 103 -7.35 -22.33 1.55
C GLU A 103 -8.31 -21.91 0.41
N SER A 104 -9.48 -22.54 0.34
CA SER A 104 -10.57 -22.17 -0.59
C SER A 104 -11.15 -20.76 -0.36
N THR A 105 -11.21 -20.33 0.89
CA THR A 105 -11.68 -19.00 1.27
C THR A 105 -10.62 -17.93 0.98
N ARG A 106 -9.34 -18.28 1.11
CA ARG A 106 -8.22 -17.40 0.82
C ARG A 106 -8.22 -16.93 -0.64
N GLU A 107 -8.31 -17.86 -1.60
CA GLU A 107 -8.34 -17.52 -3.02
C GLU A 107 -9.52 -16.60 -3.35
N THR A 108 -10.70 -16.90 -2.78
CA THR A 108 -11.90 -16.09 -2.97
C THR A 108 -11.76 -14.68 -2.41
N ILE A 109 -11.09 -14.52 -1.26
CA ILE A 109 -10.88 -13.21 -0.63
C ILE A 109 -9.80 -12.42 -1.33
N LEU A 110 -8.68 -13.07 -1.72
CA LEU A 110 -7.60 -12.43 -2.48
C LEU A 110 -8.05 -12.02 -3.91
N ALA A 111 -9.07 -12.68 -4.45
CA ALA A 111 -9.70 -12.25 -5.71
C ALA A 111 -10.60 -11.03 -5.54
N LYS A 112 -11.01 -10.68 -4.30
CA LYS A 112 -11.81 -9.49 -4.01
C LYS A 112 -10.92 -8.24 -3.91
N ASP A 113 -11.55 -7.09 -4.02
CA ASP A 113 -10.92 -5.75 -3.98
C ASP A 113 -10.59 -5.31 -2.54
N ILE A 114 -9.74 -6.06 -1.83
CA ILE A 114 -9.28 -5.73 -0.47
C ILE A 114 -7.93 -5.01 -0.47
N VAL A 115 -7.67 -4.25 0.58
CA VAL A 115 -6.37 -3.59 0.82
C VAL A 115 -5.33 -4.60 1.32
N ASP A 116 -5.68 -5.38 2.35
CA ASP A 116 -4.77 -6.34 3.00
C ASP A 116 -5.56 -7.36 3.80
N TYR A 117 -4.89 -8.39 4.30
CA TYR A 117 -5.48 -9.31 5.26
C TYR A 117 -4.49 -9.68 6.37
N VAL A 118 -5.01 -9.84 7.57
CA VAL A 118 -4.24 -10.29 8.74
C VAL A 118 -4.97 -11.46 9.41
N ILE A 119 -4.25 -12.55 9.69
CA ILE A 119 -4.80 -13.71 10.37
C ILE A 119 -4.58 -13.56 11.87
N LYS A 120 -5.61 -13.84 12.67
CA LYS A 120 -5.60 -13.79 14.14
C LYS A 120 -4.92 -15.03 14.76
N ASP A 121 -3.79 -15.46 14.21
CA ASP A 121 -3.12 -16.72 14.58
C ASP A 121 -1.91 -16.52 15.51
N SER A 122 -1.56 -15.30 15.80
CA SER A 122 -0.39 -14.96 16.61
C SER A 122 -0.64 -13.81 17.57
N VAL A 123 0.20 -13.73 18.60
CA VAL A 123 0.18 -12.61 19.56
C VAL A 123 0.55 -11.26 18.91
N PHE A 124 1.11 -11.30 17.70
CA PHE A 124 1.50 -10.13 16.93
C PHE A 124 0.45 -9.67 15.91
N ALA A 125 -0.67 -10.39 15.79
CA ALA A 125 -1.69 -10.11 14.78
C ALA A 125 -2.24 -8.67 14.86
N VAL A 126 -2.42 -8.15 16.07
CA VAL A 126 -2.88 -6.76 16.27
C VAL A 126 -1.82 -5.74 15.87
N ASP A 127 -0.53 -6.03 16.11
CA ASP A 127 0.57 -5.17 15.67
C ASP A 127 0.71 -5.17 14.15
N MET A 128 0.60 -6.33 13.51
CA MET A 128 0.59 -6.46 12.05
C MET A 128 -0.58 -5.70 11.43
N LEU A 129 -1.77 -5.81 12.02
CA LEU A 129 -2.94 -5.05 11.59
C LEU A 129 -2.70 -3.55 11.71
N ALA A 130 -2.17 -3.08 12.84
CA ALA A 130 -1.85 -1.68 13.05
C ALA A 130 -0.81 -1.16 12.04
N GLU A 131 0.16 -1.99 11.66
CA GLU A 131 1.12 -1.68 10.60
C GLU A 131 0.43 -1.53 9.23
N SER A 132 -0.46 -2.46 8.85
CA SER A 132 -1.22 -2.38 7.59
C SER A 132 -2.13 -1.14 7.55
N VAL A 133 -2.79 -0.80 8.65
CA VAL A 133 -3.58 0.43 8.79
C VAL A 133 -2.70 1.66 8.58
N CYS A 134 -1.58 1.76 9.28
CA CYS A 134 -0.64 2.88 9.16
C CYS A 134 -0.14 3.03 7.71
N ARG A 135 0.28 1.95 7.08
CA ARG A 135 0.74 1.95 5.67
C ARG A 135 -0.34 2.48 4.75
N PHE A 136 -1.55 1.98 4.85
CA PHE A 136 -2.66 2.44 4.01
C PHE A 136 -2.90 3.96 4.17
N LEU A 137 -2.98 4.45 5.40
CA LEU A 137 -3.24 5.86 5.68
C LEU A 137 -2.10 6.79 5.22
N THR A 138 -0.85 6.33 5.33
CA THR A 138 0.32 7.14 4.95
C THR A 138 0.71 7.04 3.47
N ASN A 139 0.23 6.03 2.74
CA ASN A 139 0.58 5.83 1.33
C ASN A 139 0.21 6.99 0.43
N GLN A 140 -0.83 7.79 0.75
CA GLN A 140 -1.19 9.00 0.00
C GLN A 140 -0.08 10.06 -0.03
N GLN A 141 0.87 10.01 0.91
CA GLN A 141 2.03 10.90 0.93
C GLN A 141 3.07 10.50 -0.13
N HIS A 142 3.00 9.27 -0.63
CA HIS A 142 3.91 8.76 -1.65
C HIS A 142 3.33 8.96 -3.06
N HIS A 143 4.06 9.70 -3.88
CA HIS A 143 3.72 9.89 -5.29
C HIS A 143 4.48 8.87 -6.15
N VAL A 144 3.74 8.07 -6.90
CA VAL A 144 4.26 7.00 -7.76
C VAL A 144 4.00 7.35 -9.22
N LEU A 145 5.03 7.30 -10.05
CA LEU A 145 4.92 7.46 -11.50
C LEU A 145 4.95 6.08 -12.17
N ILE A 146 3.93 5.80 -12.98
CA ILE A 146 3.79 4.57 -13.77
C ILE A 146 4.15 4.89 -15.21
N VAL A 147 5.08 4.14 -15.81
CA VAL A 147 5.54 4.32 -17.19
C VAL A 147 5.38 3.01 -17.94
N ASP A 148 4.52 2.97 -18.96
CA ASP A 148 4.24 1.78 -19.75
C ASP A 148 3.59 2.25 -21.05
N ASP A 149 3.95 1.72 -22.21
CA ASP A 149 3.36 2.12 -23.49
C ASP A 149 1.94 1.57 -23.70
N SER A 150 1.61 0.48 -23.01
CA SER A 150 0.27 -0.10 -23.00
C SER A 150 -0.68 0.68 -22.08
N ALA A 151 -1.70 1.32 -22.67
CA ALA A 151 -2.74 2.02 -21.91
C ALA A 151 -3.45 1.10 -20.90
N THR A 152 -3.68 -0.16 -21.28
CA THR A 152 -4.30 -1.17 -20.41
C THR A 152 -3.40 -1.51 -19.21
N ALA A 153 -2.11 -1.74 -19.45
CA ALA A 153 -1.17 -2.04 -18.36
C ALA A 153 -1.02 -0.85 -17.40
N ARG A 154 -0.96 0.39 -17.93
CA ARG A 154 -0.99 1.60 -17.09
C ARG A 154 -2.24 1.70 -16.23
N ALA A 155 -3.43 1.45 -16.82
CA ALA A 155 -4.69 1.50 -16.09
C ALA A 155 -4.74 0.47 -14.97
N VAL A 156 -4.30 -0.77 -15.22
CA VAL A 156 -4.26 -1.84 -14.21
C VAL A 156 -3.36 -1.46 -13.04
N LEU A 157 -2.11 -1.05 -13.30
CA LEU A 157 -1.17 -0.65 -12.25
C LEU A 157 -1.67 0.58 -11.47
N THR A 158 -2.27 1.55 -12.17
CA THR A 158 -2.85 2.74 -11.54
C THR A 158 -3.98 2.36 -10.59
N THR A 159 -4.89 1.48 -11.02
CA THR A 159 -6.01 1.01 -10.21
C THR A 159 -5.50 0.25 -8.98
N GLN A 160 -4.51 -0.64 -9.18
CA GLN A 160 -3.90 -1.38 -8.08
C GLN A 160 -3.26 -0.44 -7.04
N LEU A 161 -2.45 0.52 -7.47
CA LEU A 161 -1.79 1.45 -6.55
C LEU A 161 -2.77 2.39 -5.84
N LYS A 162 -3.82 2.87 -6.55
CA LYS A 162 -4.88 3.67 -5.93
C LYS A 162 -5.64 2.90 -4.86
N ARG A 163 -5.87 1.59 -5.05
CA ARG A 163 -6.47 0.72 -4.04
C ARG A 163 -5.70 0.74 -2.72
N TYR A 164 -4.38 0.80 -2.79
CA TYR A 164 -3.49 0.94 -1.63
C TYR A 164 -3.26 2.40 -1.20
N ASN A 165 -4.11 3.32 -1.65
CA ASN A 165 -4.09 4.74 -1.30
C ASN A 165 -2.85 5.51 -1.78
N PHE A 166 -2.13 5.04 -2.81
CA PHE A 166 -1.03 5.81 -3.39
C PHE A 166 -1.52 6.93 -4.29
N ARG A 167 -0.84 8.08 -4.25
CA ARG A 167 -0.98 9.12 -5.26
C ARG A 167 -0.21 8.70 -6.51
N THR A 168 -0.86 8.74 -7.68
CA THR A 168 -0.30 8.22 -8.92
C THR A 168 -0.31 9.23 -10.05
N SER A 169 0.77 9.22 -10.87
CA SER A 169 0.83 9.81 -12.20
C SER A 169 1.19 8.73 -13.21
N SER A 170 0.91 8.93 -14.48
CA SER A 170 1.26 7.98 -15.53
C SER A 170 1.83 8.64 -16.78
N ALA A 171 2.75 7.95 -17.45
CA ALA A 171 3.37 8.34 -18.71
C ALA A 171 3.30 7.19 -19.70
N GLU A 172 3.12 7.49 -20.97
CA GLU A 172 3.02 6.50 -22.05
C GLU A 172 4.37 6.14 -22.68
N ASN A 173 5.42 6.89 -22.33
CA ASN A 173 6.78 6.65 -22.83
C ASN A 173 7.82 7.31 -21.92
N GLY A 174 9.09 7.00 -22.15
CA GLY A 174 10.19 7.52 -21.35
C GLY A 174 10.38 9.03 -21.43
N SER A 175 10.10 9.65 -22.57
CA SER A 175 10.22 11.11 -22.74
C SER A 175 9.18 11.86 -21.91
N ALA A 176 7.92 11.43 -21.95
CA ALA A 176 6.85 11.96 -21.11
C ALA A 176 7.13 11.75 -19.61
N ALA A 177 7.70 10.59 -19.25
CA ALA A 177 8.11 10.31 -17.89
C ALA A 177 9.16 11.29 -17.36
N LEU A 178 10.17 11.62 -18.14
CA LEU A 178 11.22 12.58 -17.76
C LEU A 178 10.64 14.00 -17.58
N GLU A 179 9.68 14.40 -18.41
CA GLU A 179 9.00 15.69 -18.26
C GLU A 179 8.14 15.74 -16.99
N ILE A 180 7.39 14.68 -16.71
CA ILE A 180 6.60 14.57 -15.47
C ILE A 180 7.51 14.63 -14.25
N LEU A 181 8.63 13.92 -14.23
CA LEU A 181 9.60 13.94 -13.12
C LEU A 181 10.19 15.33 -12.88
N LYS A 182 10.45 16.09 -13.96
CA LYS A 182 10.95 17.48 -13.84
C LYS A 182 9.93 18.40 -13.18
N ASN A 183 8.64 18.18 -13.44
CA ASN A 183 7.55 19.03 -12.94
C ASN A 183 7.00 18.56 -11.59
N ASN A 184 7.34 17.35 -11.13
CA ASN A 184 6.86 16.75 -9.89
C ASN A 184 8.03 16.20 -9.07
N PRO A 185 8.79 17.03 -8.37
CA PRO A 185 9.97 16.63 -7.61
C PRO A 185 9.64 15.77 -6.36
N ASP A 186 8.37 15.67 -6.01
CA ASP A 186 7.83 14.87 -4.92
C ASP A 186 7.61 13.40 -5.29
N ILE A 187 7.76 13.00 -6.57
CA ILE A 187 7.69 11.61 -6.97
C ILE A 187 8.77 10.81 -6.24
N ALA A 188 8.32 9.80 -5.50
CA ALA A 188 9.15 8.95 -4.65
C ALA A 188 9.57 7.65 -5.34
N LEU A 189 8.73 7.14 -6.27
CA LEU A 189 8.92 5.86 -6.94
C LEU A 189 8.51 5.99 -8.41
N VAL A 190 9.31 5.39 -9.29
CA VAL A 190 8.97 5.13 -10.70
C VAL A 190 8.80 3.63 -10.89
N ILE A 191 7.70 3.22 -11.50
CA ILE A 191 7.45 1.86 -11.95
C ILE A 191 7.44 1.92 -13.48
N THR A 192 8.41 1.29 -14.12
CA THR A 192 8.57 1.38 -15.58
C THR A 192 8.50 0.03 -16.23
N ASP A 193 7.74 -0.08 -17.32
CA ASP A 193 7.91 -1.22 -18.21
C ASP A 193 9.33 -1.20 -18.80
N TYR A 194 9.88 -2.39 -19.04
CA TYR A 194 11.20 -2.53 -19.63
C TYR A 194 11.16 -2.30 -21.13
N ASN A 195 10.14 -2.83 -21.82
CA ASN A 195 10.05 -2.81 -23.28
C ASN A 195 9.10 -1.70 -23.74
N MET A 196 9.64 -0.52 -23.98
CA MET A 196 8.90 0.61 -24.53
C MET A 196 9.57 1.09 -25.83
N PRO A 197 8.83 1.64 -26.79
CA PRO A 197 9.41 2.27 -27.97
C PRO A 197 10.21 3.53 -27.57
N ASP A 198 11.20 3.91 -28.37
CA ASP A 198 12.08 5.06 -28.26
C ASP A 198 13.05 5.00 -27.07
N ILE A 199 12.58 5.28 -25.87
CA ILE A 199 13.34 5.19 -24.62
C ILE A 199 12.80 4.00 -23.84
N ASP A 200 13.53 2.89 -23.85
CA ASP A 200 13.19 1.72 -23.05
C ASP A 200 13.41 1.96 -21.54
N GLY A 201 12.91 1.04 -20.71
CA GLY A 201 13.01 1.18 -19.25
C GLY A 201 14.45 1.19 -18.73
N PHE A 202 15.40 0.58 -19.47
CA PHE A 202 16.83 0.61 -19.13
C PHE A 202 17.42 2.01 -19.35
N GLU A 203 17.22 2.57 -20.53
CA GLU A 203 17.71 3.91 -20.85
C GLU A 203 17.02 4.99 -20.02
N LEU A 204 15.70 4.85 -19.77
CA LEU A 204 14.97 5.72 -18.85
C LEU A 204 15.61 5.70 -17.45
N THR A 205 15.90 4.50 -16.93
CA THR A 205 16.57 4.35 -15.63
C THR A 205 17.91 5.06 -15.59
N ARG A 206 18.75 4.90 -16.63
CA ARG A 206 20.05 5.59 -16.73
C ARG A 206 19.89 7.12 -16.71
N ARG A 207 18.93 7.66 -17.47
CA ARG A 207 18.66 9.11 -17.51
C ARG A 207 18.16 9.65 -16.18
N ILE A 208 17.27 8.91 -15.52
CA ILE A 208 16.82 9.27 -14.17
C ILE A 208 18.00 9.28 -13.20
N ARG A 209 18.88 8.29 -13.26
CA ARG A 209 20.05 8.18 -12.37
C ARG A 209 21.12 9.25 -12.60
N ALA A 210 21.18 9.82 -13.79
CA ALA A 210 22.05 10.97 -14.05
C ALA A 210 21.61 12.23 -13.28
N ALA A 211 20.32 12.36 -12.94
CA ALA A 211 19.74 13.49 -12.21
C ALA A 211 19.37 13.18 -10.76
N HIS A 212 18.98 11.94 -10.46
CA HIS A 212 18.42 11.53 -9.16
C HIS A 212 19.15 10.28 -8.64
N GLY A 213 19.78 10.40 -7.48
CA GLY A 213 20.39 9.27 -6.79
C GLY A 213 19.37 8.24 -6.29
N PRO A 214 19.81 7.00 -6.00
CA PRO A 214 18.91 5.93 -5.52
C PRO A 214 18.29 6.21 -4.14
N HIS A 215 18.80 7.21 -3.43
CA HIS A 215 18.30 7.68 -2.14
C HIS A 215 17.30 8.86 -2.26
N GLN A 216 17.06 9.34 -3.47
CA GLN A 216 16.12 10.42 -3.75
C GLN A 216 14.87 9.90 -4.42
N LEU A 217 15.02 8.95 -5.36
CA LEU A 217 13.97 8.38 -6.17
C LEU A 217 14.23 6.87 -6.37
N ARG A 218 13.24 6.06 -6.09
CA ARG A 218 13.29 4.60 -6.31
C ARG A 218 12.78 4.25 -7.70
N ILE A 219 13.29 3.16 -8.30
CA ILE A 219 12.86 2.70 -9.62
C ILE A 219 12.67 1.20 -9.59
N ILE A 220 11.46 0.73 -9.93
CA ILE A 220 11.12 -0.68 -10.13
C ILE A 220 10.87 -0.92 -11.61
N GLY A 221 11.61 -1.88 -12.19
CA GLY A 221 11.36 -2.35 -13.55
C GLY A 221 10.27 -3.42 -13.56
N VAL A 222 9.43 -3.42 -14.57
CA VAL A 222 8.42 -4.46 -14.81
C VAL A 222 8.64 -5.01 -16.22
N SER A 223 8.49 -6.33 -16.41
CA SER A 223 8.59 -6.91 -17.74
C SER A 223 7.82 -8.21 -17.85
N SER A 224 7.29 -8.51 -19.03
CA SER A 224 6.71 -9.82 -19.36
C SER A 224 7.77 -10.83 -19.86
N SER A 225 9.01 -10.39 -20.06
CA SER A 225 10.10 -11.25 -20.51
C SER A 225 10.56 -12.20 -19.41
N LYS A 226 10.75 -13.47 -19.79
CA LYS A 226 11.33 -14.51 -18.92
C LYS A 226 12.86 -14.53 -18.94
N ASP A 227 13.51 -13.59 -19.62
CA ASP A 227 14.96 -13.51 -19.66
C ASP A 227 15.51 -13.08 -18.28
N ARG A 228 16.17 -14.01 -17.60
CA ARG A 228 16.77 -13.78 -16.28
C ARG A 228 17.90 -12.74 -16.30
N LEU A 229 18.48 -12.45 -17.43
CA LEU A 229 19.53 -11.44 -17.56
C LEU A 229 18.98 -10.01 -17.54
N LEU A 230 17.69 -9.82 -17.87
CA LEU A 230 17.07 -8.50 -17.87
C LEU A 230 17.05 -7.87 -16.48
N SER A 231 16.65 -8.63 -15.45
CA SER A 231 16.64 -8.13 -14.07
C SER A 231 18.04 -7.69 -13.62
N ALA A 232 19.06 -8.51 -13.89
CA ALA A 232 20.44 -8.18 -13.55
C ALA A 232 20.95 -6.94 -14.29
N ARG A 233 20.61 -6.79 -15.59
CA ARG A 233 20.96 -5.61 -16.39
C ARG A 233 20.26 -4.36 -15.87
N PHE A 234 18.97 -4.45 -15.54
CA PHE A 234 18.19 -3.34 -15.00
C PHE A 234 18.74 -2.85 -13.66
N LEU A 235 19.05 -3.77 -12.76
CA LEU A 235 19.66 -3.44 -11.46
C LEU A 235 21.05 -2.80 -11.63
N LYS A 236 21.86 -3.29 -12.56
CA LYS A 236 23.17 -2.68 -12.89
C LYS A 236 23.03 -1.28 -13.50
N ALA A 237 21.93 -0.98 -14.18
CA ALA A 237 21.64 0.37 -14.68
C ALA A 237 21.23 1.37 -13.58
N GLY A 238 21.04 0.88 -12.34
CA GLY A 238 20.66 1.69 -11.20
C GLY A 238 19.19 1.53 -10.78
N GLY A 239 18.46 0.56 -11.36
CA GLY A 239 17.16 0.14 -10.85
C GLY A 239 17.27 -0.39 -9.41
N ASN A 240 16.21 -0.26 -8.64
CA ASN A 240 16.20 -0.70 -7.25
C ASN A 240 15.57 -2.08 -7.09
N ASP A 241 14.64 -2.44 -7.96
CA ASP A 241 13.99 -3.74 -7.97
C ASP A 241 13.48 -4.07 -9.37
N PHE A 242 13.08 -5.33 -9.60
CA PHE A 242 12.58 -5.79 -10.89
C PHE A 242 11.53 -6.88 -10.70
N VAL A 243 10.37 -6.74 -11.33
CA VAL A 243 9.22 -7.65 -11.21
C VAL A 243 8.87 -8.24 -12.58
N VAL A 244 8.62 -9.53 -12.63
CA VAL A 244 8.25 -10.24 -13.87
C VAL A 244 6.75 -10.51 -13.89
N ARG A 245 6.06 -10.11 -14.97
CA ARG A 245 4.65 -10.42 -15.21
C ARG A 245 4.48 -11.86 -15.71
N PRO A 246 3.40 -12.59 -15.30
CA PRO A 246 2.40 -12.16 -14.32
C PRO A 246 2.93 -12.23 -12.88
N PHE A 247 2.55 -11.30 -12.04
CA PHE A 247 2.86 -11.28 -10.62
C PHE A 247 1.58 -11.25 -9.78
N VAL A 248 1.68 -11.69 -8.55
CA VAL A 248 0.59 -11.61 -7.56
C VAL A 248 0.56 -10.19 -7.00
N ASN A 249 -0.63 -9.62 -6.82
CA ASN A 249 -0.80 -8.25 -6.31
C ASN A 249 -0.08 -8.03 -4.98
N GLU A 250 -0.16 -9.02 -4.07
CA GLU A 250 0.50 -9.00 -2.77
C GLU A 250 2.02 -8.90 -2.90
N GLU A 251 2.64 -9.70 -3.79
CA GLU A 251 4.09 -9.61 -4.04
C GLU A 251 4.48 -8.23 -4.55
N PHE A 252 3.73 -7.72 -5.53
CA PHE A 252 3.99 -6.41 -6.11
C PHE A 252 3.89 -5.30 -5.06
N TYR A 253 2.85 -5.32 -4.24
CA TYR A 253 2.64 -4.36 -3.17
C TYR A 253 3.74 -4.42 -2.10
N CYS A 254 4.16 -5.62 -1.68
CA CYS A 254 5.28 -5.79 -0.76
C CYS A 254 6.57 -5.16 -1.30
N ARG A 255 6.88 -5.32 -2.60
CA ARG A 255 8.06 -4.71 -3.24
C ARG A 255 7.97 -3.19 -3.32
N VAL A 256 6.80 -2.65 -3.65
CA VAL A 256 6.55 -1.19 -3.62
C VAL A 256 6.83 -0.64 -2.23
N ASN A 257 6.25 -1.25 -1.20
CA ASN A 257 6.45 -0.83 0.19
C ASN A 257 7.90 -0.92 0.63
N GLN A 258 8.60 -2.03 0.37
CA GLN A 258 10.02 -2.18 0.74
C GLN A 258 10.90 -1.10 0.11
N ASN A 259 10.61 -0.71 -1.13
CA ASN A 259 11.33 0.37 -1.79
C ASN A 259 11.04 1.73 -1.13
N LEU A 260 9.78 2.05 -0.82
CA LEU A 260 9.40 3.29 -0.17
C LEU A 260 9.88 3.38 1.28
N ASP A 261 9.80 2.28 2.04
CA ASP A 261 10.35 2.19 3.39
C ASP A 261 11.86 2.47 3.40
N THR A 262 12.60 1.88 2.44
CA THR A 262 14.03 2.12 2.30
C THR A 262 14.30 3.59 2.01
N LEU A 263 13.52 4.22 1.12
CA LEU A 263 13.65 5.63 0.80
C LEU A 263 13.40 6.52 2.02
N THR A 264 12.33 6.24 2.76
CA THR A 264 11.95 6.98 3.98
C THR A 264 13.03 6.88 5.05
N LYS A 265 13.55 5.66 5.31
CA LYS A 265 14.65 5.43 6.26
C LYS A 265 15.89 6.26 5.90
N VAL A 266 16.29 6.23 4.64
CA VAL A 266 17.47 6.97 4.19
C VAL A 266 17.26 8.48 4.28
N ARG A 267 16.07 8.98 3.90
CA ARG A 267 15.74 10.41 4.04
C ARG A 267 15.78 10.86 5.50
N THR A 268 15.24 10.07 6.42
CA THR A 268 15.26 10.36 7.86
C THR A 268 16.68 10.37 8.43
N LEU A 269 17.52 9.40 8.04
CA LEU A 269 18.92 9.37 8.46
C LEU A 269 19.69 10.59 7.95
N ASN A 270 19.53 10.94 6.68
CA ASN A 270 20.18 12.11 6.08
C ASN A 270 19.72 13.43 6.71
N ALA A 271 18.45 13.54 7.11
CA ALA A 271 17.94 14.73 7.82
C ALA A 271 18.57 14.86 9.22
N ARG A 272 18.78 13.75 9.92
CA ARG A 272 19.43 13.73 11.26
C ARG A 272 20.93 14.06 11.20
N THR A 273 21.62 13.71 10.11
CA THR A 273 23.05 13.98 9.94
C THR A 273 23.35 15.41 9.46
N LYS A 274 22.34 16.16 9.03
CA LYS A 274 22.44 17.58 8.63
C LYS A 274 22.17 18.56 9.78
N ILE A 275 22.41 18.16 11.05
CA ILE A 275 22.37 19.11 12.19
C ILE A 275 23.53 20.08 12.01
N PRO A 276 23.30 21.42 11.92
CA PRO A 276 24.38 22.39 11.80
C PRO A 276 25.22 22.38 13.08
N ALA A 277 26.52 22.54 12.92
CA ALA A 277 27.44 22.82 14.00
C ALA A 277 27.15 24.21 14.60
#